data_5e1d35c07da66a789a6da833ed34f674
#
_entry.id   5e1d35c07da66a789a6da833ed34f674
#
_cell.length_a   1.000
_cell.length_b   1.000
_cell.length_c   1.000
_cell.angle_alpha   90.00
_cell.angle_beta   90.00
_cell.angle_gamma   90.00
#
_symmetry.space_group_name_H-M   'P 1'
#
loop_
_entity.id
_entity.type
_entity.pdbx_description
1 polymer ?
#
loop_
_entity_poly.entity_id
_entity_poly.type
_entity_poly.pdbx_seq_one_letter_code
_entity_poly.pdbx_strand_id
1 'polypeptide(L)'
;MCGVFYVDDETMREIEKIAGKIDKNVAAAGDIYPSRPALILRANHQEMVSAVLKWGYEAYGKKTLIFNARSETVRERPMFRRDFEERRCLIPANKFYEWKKINT
;
A
#
# COMPACT_ATOMS: atom_id res chain seq x y z
N MET A 1 5.99 -13.17 2.41
CA MET A 1 5.02 -12.07 2.44
C MET A 1 5.74 -10.74 2.43
N CYS A 2 5.20 -9.77 1.70
CA CYS A 2 5.85 -8.47 1.53
C CYS A 2 5.77 -7.62 2.79
N GLY A 3 6.90 -7.08 3.22
CA GLY A 3 6.96 -6.16 4.37
C GLY A 3 7.68 -4.86 4.06
N VAL A 4 8.14 -4.67 2.82
CA VAL A 4 8.80 -3.43 2.37
C VAL A 4 8.65 -3.32 0.87
N PHE A 5 8.33 -2.12 0.38
CA PHE A 5 8.43 -1.82 -1.04
C PHE A 5 9.16 -0.50 -1.24
N TYR A 6 9.62 -0.27 -2.45
CA TYR A 6 10.40 0.91 -2.80
C TYR A 6 9.75 1.67 -3.94
N VAL A 7 9.69 2.98 -3.81
CA VAL A 7 9.23 3.88 -4.86
C VAL A 7 10.21 5.05 -5.00
N ASP A 8 10.63 5.35 -6.23
CA ASP A 8 11.58 6.43 -6.47
C ASP A 8 10.90 7.77 -6.80
N ASP A 9 11.69 8.84 -6.79
CA ASP A 9 11.21 10.19 -7.09
C ASP A 9 10.68 10.31 -8.51
N GLU A 10 11.28 9.63 -9.47
CA GLU A 10 10.84 9.66 -10.85
C GLU A 10 9.43 9.09 -10.99
N THR A 11 9.17 7.95 -10.34
CA THR A 11 7.85 7.34 -10.32
C THR A 11 6.83 8.27 -9.67
N MET A 12 7.20 8.91 -8.56
CA MET A 12 6.30 9.86 -7.90
C MET A 12 5.97 11.06 -8.79
N ARG A 13 6.93 11.57 -9.56
CA ARG A 13 6.67 12.64 -10.55
C ARG A 13 5.71 12.18 -11.65
N GLU A 14 5.86 10.95 -12.12
CA GLU A 14 4.94 10.39 -13.10
C GLU A 14 3.52 10.27 -12.54
N ILE A 15 3.38 9.87 -11.28
CA ILE A 15 2.08 9.79 -10.61
C ILE A 15 1.44 11.17 -10.50
N GLU A 16 2.20 12.20 -10.20
CA GLU A 16 1.68 13.58 -10.13
C GLU A 16 1.06 14.04 -11.44
N LYS A 17 1.60 13.59 -12.57
CA LYS A 17 1.04 13.92 -13.89
C LYS A 17 -0.33 13.28 -14.11
N ILE A 18 -0.59 12.15 -13.46
CA ILE A 18 -1.84 11.40 -13.62
C ILE A 18 -2.87 11.82 -12.59
N ALA A 19 -2.47 11.95 -11.35
CA ALA A 19 -3.38 12.04 -10.20
C ALA A 19 -3.22 13.30 -9.36
N GLY A 20 -2.45 14.29 -9.84
CA GLY A 20 -2.29 15.55 -9.16
C GLY A 20 -1.12 15.58 -8.18
N LYS A 21 -0.86 16.76 -7.66
CA LYS A 21 0.32 17.04 -6.85
C LYS A 21 0.34 16.25 -5.55
N ILE A 22 1.49 15.70 -5.22
CA ILE A 22 1.74 14.91 -4.02
C ILE A 22 2.49 15.76 -3.00
N ASP A 23 2.01 15.77 -1.75
CA ASP A 23 2.73 16.41 -0.65
C ASP A 23 3.85 15.50 -0.18
N LYS A 24 5.08 15.83 -0.54
CA LYS A 24 6.27 15.03 -0.21
C LYS A 24 6.62 15.03 1.28
N ASN A 25 6.03 15.93 2.06
CA ASN A 25 6.19 15.91 3.52
C ASN A 25 5.34 14.81 4.17
N VAL A 26 4.32 14.36 3.46
CA VAL A 26 3.40 13.32 3.96
C VAL A 26 3.72 11.95 3.38
N ALA A 27 4.07 11.91 2.07
CA ALA A 27 4.46 10.67 1.40
C ALA A 27 5.73 10.92 0.60
N ALA A 28 6.84 10.39 1.05
CA ALA A 28 8.13 10.53 0.41
C ALA A 28 8.51 9.29 -0.38
N ALA A 29 9.44 9.48 -1.34
CA ALA A 29 10.07 8.36 -2.04
C ALA A 29 11.00 7.60 -1.09
N GLY A 30 11.34 6.38 -1.47
CA GLY A 30 12.24 5.51 -0.71
C GLY A 30 11.60 4.20 -0.32
N ASP A 31 12.16 3.56 0.67
CA ASP A 31 11.62 2.32 1.23
C ASP A 31 10.41 2.62 2.11
N ILE A 32 9.34 1.90 1.86
CA ILE A 32 8.08 2.06 2.60
C ILE A 32 7.84 0.80 3.43
N TYR A 33 7.55 1.01 4.71
CA TYR A 33 7.34 -0.05 5.69
C TYR A 33 5.90 -0.03 6.20
N PRO A 34 5.39 -1.15 6.71
CA PRO A 34 4.10 -1.14 7.40
C PRO A 34 4.08 -0.11 8.53
N SER A 35 2.94 0.42 8.84
CA SER A 35 2.67 1.52 9.77
C SER A 35 3.03 2.91 9.25
N ARG A 36 3.67 3.00 8.10
CA ARG A 36 4.06 4.29 7.51
C ARG A 36 3.05 4.76 6.47
N PRO A 37 3.03 6.06 6.21
CA PRO A 37 2.21 6.60 5.12
C PRO A 37 2.70 6.08 3.76
N ALA A 38 1.77 5.66 2.94
CA ALA A 38 2.04 5.18 1.59
C ALA A 38 1.15 5.90 0.60
N LEU A 39 1.73 6.29 -0.53
CA LEU A 39 0.97 6.85 -1.64
C LEU A 39 0.17 5.75 -2.31
N ILE A 40 -1.11 5.99 -2.51
CA ILE A 40 -1.97 5.08 -3.26
C ILE A 40 -2.71 5.85 -4.35
N LEU A 41 -3.17 5.10 -5.35
CA LEU A 41 -4.04 5.61 -6.39
C LEU A 41 -5.37 4.89 -6.29
N ARG A 42 -6.44 5.65 -6.42
CA ARG A 42 -7.78 5.08 -6.43
C ARG A 42 -8.66 5.82 -7.44
N ALA A 43 -9.72 5.16 -7.84
CA ALA A 43 -10.71 5.79 -8.69
C ALA A 43 -11.67 6.61 -7.83
N ASN A 44 -11.96 7.82 -8.28
CA ASN A 44 -13.02 8.65 -7.73
C ASN A 44 -13.94 8.99 -8.91
N HIS A 45 -15.04 8.24 -9.04
CA HIS A 45 -15.86 8.23 -10.26
C HIS A 45 -15.01 7.82 -11.45
N GLN A 46 -14.84 8.68 -12.46
CA GLN A 46 -14.06 8.37 -13.65
C GLN A 46 -12.64 8.94 -13.60
N GLU A 47 -12.26 9.51 -12.47
CA GLU A 47 -10.95 10.11 -12.30
C GLU A 47 -10.05 9.26 -11.44
N MET A 48 -8.75 9.30 -11.74
CA MET A 48 -7.72 8.68 -10.91
C MET A 48 -7.22 9.74 -9.94
N VAL A 49 -7.31 9.45 -8.65
CA VAL A 49 -6.84 10.38 -7.61
C VAL A 49 -5.81 9.71 -6.73
N SER A 50 -4.90 10.50 -6.21
CA SER A 50 -3.93 10.02 -5.23
C SER A 50 -4.41 10.29 -3.82
N ALA A 51 -4.00 9.44 -2.90
CA ALA A 51 -4.23 9.64 -1.48
C ALA A 51 -3.04 9.08 -0.72
N VAL A 52 -2.90 9.47 0.52
CA VAL A 52 -1.86 8.95 1.40
C VAL A 52 -2.54 8.22 2.54
N LEU A 53 -2.28 6.94 2.66
CA LEU A 53 -2.88 6.10 3.68
C LEU A 53 -1.80 5.37 4.45
N LYS A 54 -2.06 5.12 5.72
CA LYS A 54 -1.19 4.30 6.55
C LYS A 54 -1.29 2.85 6.10
N TRP A 55 -0.14 2.21 5.88
CA TRP A 55 -0.10 0.81 5.47
C TRP A 55 -0.31 -0.12 6.66
N GLY A 56 -1.32 -0.97 6.57
CA GLY A 56 -1.59 -2.02 7.55
C GLY A 56 -2.89 -1.82 8.30
N TYR A 57 -3.45 -2.93 8.75
CA TYR A 57 -4.63 -2.95 9.59
C TYR A 57 -4.24 -3.12 11.04
N GLU A 58 -4.86 -2.36 11.91
CA GLU A 58 -4.68 -2.56 13.35
C GLU A 58 -5.55 -3.72 13.79
N ALA A 59 -4.92 -4.75 14.35
CA ALA A 59 -5.65 -5.89 14.91
C ALA A 59 -6.33 -5.46 16.20
N TYR A 60 -7.62 -5.72 16.29
CA TYR A 60 -8.40 -5.35 17.47
C TYR A 60 -7.81 -5.95 18.73
N GLY A 61 -7.51 -5.07 19.71
CA GLY A 61 -6.94 -5.48 20.99
C GLY A 61 -5.50 -5.95 20.96
N LYS A 62 -4.80 -5.81 19.83
CA LYS A 62 -3.40 -6.22 19.67
C LYS A 62 -2.56 -5.04 19.17
N LYS A 63 -1.30 -5.03 19.57
CA LYS A 63 -0.34 -4.00 19.14
C LYS A 63 0.30 -4.29 17.78
N THR A 64 0.02 -5.42 17.18
CA THR A 64 0.61 -5.83 15.91
C THR A 64 -0.24 -5.39 14.74
N LEU A 65 0.43 -4.94 13.67
CA LEU A 65 -0.24 -4.62 12.42
C LEU A 65 -0.34 -5.86 11.53
N ILE A 66 -1.47 -5.96 10.84
CA ILE A 66 -1.66 -6.97 9.81
C ILE A 66 -1.52 -6.25 8.47
N PHE A 67 -0.48 -6.59 7.71
CA PHE A 67 -0.15 -5.89 6.47
C PHE A 67 -0.11 -6.81 5.25
N ASN A 68 -0.55 -8.06 5.39
CA ASN A 68 -0.71 -8.99 4.30
C ASN A 68 -2.01 -9.77 4.46
N ALA A 69 -2.64 -10.09 3.35
CA ALA A 69 -3.81 -10.93 3.30
C ALA A 69 -3.54 -12.09 2.34
N ARG A 70 -3.94 -13.29 2.73
CA ARG A 70 -3.81 -14.45 1.85
C ARG A 70 -4.87 -14.40 0.75
N SER A 71 -4.46 -14.62 -0.49
CA SER A 71 -5.39 -14.61 -1.61
C SER A 71 -6.47 -15.67 -1.48
N GLU A 72 -6.17 -16.78 -0.83
CA GLU A 72 -7.12 -17.90 -0.66
C GLU A 72 -8.32 -17.54 0.21
N THR A 73 -8.15 -16.60 1.14
CA THR A 73 -9.19 -16.26 2.12
C THR A 73 -9.55 -14.78 2.17
N VAL A 74 -8.93 -13.93 1.36
CA VAL A 74 -9.14 -12.47 1.42
C VAL A 74 -10.61 -12.08 1.20
N ARG A 75 -11.32 -12.82 0.35
CA ARG A 75 -12.74 -12.56 0.06
C ARG A 75 -13.69 -12.96 1.19
N GLU A 76 -13.23 -13.80 2.09
CA GLU A 76 -14.06 -14.39 3.15
C GLU A 76 -13.77 -13.80 4.53
N ARG A 77 -12.54 -13.37 4.76
CA ARG A 77 -12.15 -12.83 6.06
C ARG A 77 -12.86 -11.51 6.35
N PRO A 78 -13.54 -11.39 7.50
CA PRO A 78 -14.26 -10.14 7.84
C PRO A 78 -13.39 -8.88 7.81
N MET A 79 -12.12 -9.00 8.17
CA MET A 79 -11.17 -7.87 8.17
C MET A 79 -10.94 -7.31 6.77
N PHE A 80 -10.94 -8.14 5.73
CA PHE A 80 -10.54 -7.75 4.37
C PHE A 80 -11.69 -7.73 3.37
N ARG A 81 -12.75 -8.48 3.63
CA ARG A 81 -13.81 -8.74 2.65
C ARG A 81 -14.39 -7.47 2.04
N ARG A 82 -14.76 -6.52 2.86
CA ARG A 82 -15.39 -5.29 2.39
C ARG A 82 -14.42 -4.42 1.60
N ASP A 83 -13.17 -4.31 2.06
CA ASP A 83 -12.16 -3.55 1.34
C ASP A 83 -11.81 -4.20 0.02
N PHE A 84 -11.76 -5.52 -0.03
CA PHE A 84 -11.50 -6.25 -1.26
C PHE A 84 -12.61 -6.03 -2.29
N GLU A 85 -13.86 -5.96 -1.87
CA GLU A 85 -14.98 -5.75 -2.78
C GLU A 85 -15.17 -4.29 -3.19
N GLU A 86 -14.97 -3.34 -2.27
CA GLU A 86 -15.41 -1.96 -2.45
C GLU A 86 -14.30 -0.92 -2.43
N ARG A 87 -13.14 -1.24 -1.86
CA ARG A 87 -12.12 -0.22 -1.59
C ARG A 87 -10.73 -0.69 -2.00
N ARG A 88 -10.60 -1.11 -3.25
CA ARG A 88 -9.28 -1.45 -3.78
C ARG A 88 -8.55 -0.22 -4.27
N CYS A 89 -7.22 -0.30 -4.24
CA CYS A 89 -6.36 0.77 -4.72
C CYS A 89 -5.15 0.19 -5.43
N LEU A 90 -4.38 1.06 -6.06
CA LEU A 90 -3.10 0.73 -6.64
C LEU A 90 -2.01 1.35 -5.79
N ILE A 91 -0.96 0.60 -5.54
CA ILE A 91 0.21 1.07 -4.81
C ILE A 91 1.36 1.19 -5.80
N PRO A 92 1.77 2.43 -6.18
CA PRO A 92 2.90 2.60 -7.08
C PRO A 92 4.19 2.12 -6.39
N ALA A 93 4.92 1.26 -7.07
CA ALA A 93 6.15 0.73 -6.55
C ALA A 93 7.10 0.36 -7.69
N ASN A 94 8.39 0.58 -7.49
CA ASN A 94 9.41 0.14 -8.43
C ASN A 94 9.84 -1.28 -8.15
N LYS A 95 9.87 -1.66 -6.87
CA LYS A 95 10.25 -2.99 -6.42
C LYS A 95 9.68 -3.28 -5.04
N PHE A 96 9.63 -4.54 -4.69
CA PHE A 96 9.31 -4.98 -3.34
C PHE A 96 10.34 -6.00 -2.89
N TYR A 97 10.46 -6.15 -1.57
CA TYR A 97 11.46 -7.03 -0.98
C TYR A 97 10.77 -8.27 -0.41
N GLU A 98 11.32 -9.42 -0.73
CA GLU A 98 10.92 -10.70 -0.16
C GLU A 98 12.12 -11.40 0.40
N TRP A 99 11.94 -12.06 1.52
CA TRP A 99 13.02 -12.75 2.21
C TRP A 99 12.98 -14.23 1.88
N LYS A 100 14.08 -14.71 1.33
CA LYS A 100 14.23 -16.14 1.06
C LYS A 100 14.91 -16.79 2.25
N LYS A 101 14.27 -17.82 2.81
CA LYS A 101 14.90 -18.61 3.86
C LYS A 101 15.97 -19.49 3.26
N ILE A 102 17.19 -19.37 3.75
CA ILE A 102 18.32 -20.18 3.32
C ILE A 102 18.56 -21.24 4.37
N ASN A 103 18.56 -22.51 3.95
CA ASN A 103 18.93 -23.61 4.82
C ASN A 103 20.45 -23.69 4.90
N THR A 104 20.97 -23.54 6.10
CA THR A 104 22.41 -23.68 6.37
C THR A 104 22.67 -24.94 7.18
#